data_a91ee980ca5a67c75d0390b822504e1a
#
_entry.id   a91ee980ca5a67c75d0390b822504e1a
#
_cell.length_a   1.000
_cell.length_b   1.000
_cell.length_c   1.000
_cell.angle_alpha   90.00
_cell.angle_beta   90.00
_cell.angle_gamma   90.00
#
_symmetry.space_group_name_H-M   'P 1'
#
loop_
_entity.id
_entity.type
_entity.pdbx_description
1 polymer ?
#
loop_
_entity_poly.entity_id
_entity_poly.type
_entity_poly.pdbx_seq_one_letter_code
_entity_poly.pdbx_strand_id
1 'polypeptide(L)'
;MIVSTKGRYALRVMIDLAEHQAERYVPLKEVAERQEISEKYLENILKVLVQNGFLEGLRGKGGGYRLTRTPDQYTVAEILLLTEGSLAPVSCLVPGAPACERMPNCRTYTMWKSLNDMIADYFGKITLADLAAPDQAGNDYII
;
A
#
# COMPACT_ATOMS: atom_id res chain seq x y z
N MET A 1 -5.57 -8.43 -12.35
CA MET A 1 -4.97 -7.39 -11.53
C MET A 1 -3.47 -7.57 -11.47
N ILE A 2 -2.74 -6.50 -11.72
CA ILE A 2 -1.29 -6.45 -11.55
C ILE A 2 -0.99 -5.26 -10.66
N VAL A 3 -0.28 -5.49 -9.56
CA VAL A 3 0.11 -4.40 -8.68
C VAL A 3 1.20 -3.58 -9.37
N SER A 4 0.97 -2.30 -9.50
CA SER A 4 1.90 -1.40 -10.20
C SER A 4 3.18 -1.16 -9.40
N THR A 5 4.17 -0.58 -10.07
CA THR A 5 5.40 -0.14 -9.41
C THR A 5 5.08 0.88 -8.32
N LYS A 6 4.13 1.78 -8.57
CA LYS A 6 3.71 2.78 -7.59
C LYS A 6 3.18 2.12 -6.32
N GLY A 7 2.34 1.10 -6.46
CA GLY A 7 1.79 0.37 -5.31
C GLY A 7 2.87 -0.36 -4.52
N ARG A 8 3.75 -1.05 -5.22
CA ARG A 8 4.85 -1.76 -4.56
C ARG A 8 5.80 -0.80 -3.84
N TYR A 9 6.12 0.33 -4.47
CA TYR A 9 6.98 1.32 -3.85
C TYR A 9 6.31 2.01 -2.67
N ALA A 10 5.00 2.27 -2.76
CA ALA A 10 4.26 2.84 -1.63
C ALA A 10 4.37 1.93 -0.40
N LEU A 11 4.24 0.63 -0.58
CA LEU A 11 4.42 -0.32 0.52
C LEU A 11 5.83 -0.25 1.09
N ARG A 12 6.85 -0.23 0.23
CA ARG A 12 8.26 -0.13 0.67
C ARG A 12 8.50 1.14 1.48
N VAL A 13 7.94 2.25 1.03
CA VAL A 13 8.07 3.53 1.72
C VAL A 13 7.39 3.50 3.09
N MET A 14 6.18 2.97 3.15
CA MET A 14 5.45 2.88 4.41
C MET A 14 6.17 1.99 5.42
N ILE A 15 6.74 0.89 4.95
CA ILE A 15 7.53 -0.01 5.80
C ILE A 15 8.79 0.69 6.29
N ASP A 16 9.48 1.40 5.39
CA ASP A 16 10.69 2.15 5.74
C ASP A 16 10.42 3.16 6.85
N LEU A 17 9.32 3.91 6.72
CA LEU A 17 8.95 4.87 7.74
C LEU A 17 8.58 4.20 9.05
N ALA A 18 7.89 3.07 8.99
CA ALA A 18 7.55 2.31 10.19
C ALA A 18 8.80 1.86 10.95
N GLU A 19 9.86 1.52 10.22
CA GLU A 19 11.10 1.03 10.81
C GLU A 19 12.02 2.13 11.33
N HIS A 20 11.92 3.35 10.80
CA HIS A 20 12.91 4.39 11.04
C HIS A 20 12.40 5.67 11.68
N GLN A 21 11.12 5.81 11.91
CA GLN A 21 10.58 7.09 12.39
C GLN A 21 10.96 7.44 13.84
N ALA A 22 10.99 6.46 14.74
CA ALA A 22 11.44 6.68 16.13
C ALA A 22 11.16 8.09 16.68
N GLU A 23 9.91 8.54 16.64
CA GLU A 23 9.46 9.86 17.10
C GLU A 23 10.03 11.05 16.34
N ARG A 24 10.54 10.84 15.16
CA ARG A 24 11.05 11.92 14.31
C ARG A 24 10.41 11.88 12.93
N TYR A 25 10.50 13.00 12.23
CA TYR A 25 10.18 13.01 10.80
C TYR A 25 11.38 12.49 10.04
N VAL A 26 11.13 11.61 9.08
CA VAL A 26 12.18 11.00 8.27
C VAL A 26 12.32 11.79 6.96
N PRO A 27 13.50 12.35 6.68
CA PRO A 27 13.68 13.12 5.44
C PRO A 27 13.48 12.25 4.20
N LEU A 28 12.89 12.87 3.18
CA LEU A 28 12.68 12.21 1.89
C LEU A 28 13.97 11.62 1.33
N LYS A 29 15.06 12.35 1.45
CA LYS A 29 16.36 11.91 0.95
C LYS A 29 16.82 10.61 1.58
N GLU A 30 16.60 10.45 2.89
CA GLU A 30 16.94 9.23 3.60
C GLU A 30 16.18 8.03 3.04
N VAL A 31 14.87 8.19 2.87
CA VAL A 31 14.02 7.12 2.34
C VAL A 31 14.44 6.77 0.91
N ALA A 32 14.68 7.79 0.11
CA ALA A 32 15.09 7.60 -1.29
C ALA A 32 16.39 6.80 -1.38
N GLU A 33 17.36 7.12 -0.54
CA GLU A 33 18.65 6.41 -0.52
C GLU A 33 18.49 4.96 -0.07
N ARG A 34 17.76 4.72 1.02
CA ARG A 34 17.58 3.35 1.51
C ARG A 34 16.81 2.48 0.53
N GLN A 35 15.78 3.02 -0.10
CA GLN A 35 14.90 2.26 -0.99
C GLN A 35 15.38 2.28 -2.45
N GLU A 36 16.40 3.05 -2.76
CA GLU A 36 16.93 3.19 -4.12
C GLU A 36 15.83 3.62 -5.10
N ILE A 37 15.06 4.62 -4.68
CA ILE A 37 14.00 5.22 -5.48
C ILE A 37 14.40 6.67 -5.73
N SER A 38 14.17 7.19 -6.94
CA SER A 38 14.49 8.58 -7.21
C SER A 38 13.66 9.51 -6.32
N GLU A 39 14.26 10.59 -5.86
CA GLU A 39 13.57 11.54 -4.98
C GLU A 39 12.30 12.09 -5.63
N LYS A 40 12.34 12.34 -6.91
CA LYS A 40 11.19 12.88 -7.64
C LYS A 40 10.03 11.89 -7.69
N TYR A 41 10.32 10.63 -7.96
CA TYR A 41 9.28 9.58 -7.98
C TYR A 41 8.71 9.39 -6.57
N LEU A 42 9.59 9.35 -5.59
CA LEU A 42 9.21 9.18 -4.20
C LEU A 42 8.31 10.33 -3.72
N GLU A 43 8.64 11.55 -4.12
CA GLU A 43 7.87 12.74 -3.78
C GLU A 43 6.42 12.61 -4.25
N ASN A 44 6.20 12.08 -5.45
CA ASN A 44 4.85 11.87 -5.97
C ASN A 44 4.07 10.85 -5.14
N ILE A 45 4.73 9.79 -4.72
CA ILE A 45 4.11 8.77 -3.87
C ILE A 45 3.75 9.36 -2.52
N LEU A 46 4.70 10.05 -1.90
CA LEU A 46 4.50 10.65 -0.58
C LEU A 46 3.39 11.69 -0.60
N LYS A 47 3.28 12.45 -1.67
CA LYS A 47 2.22 13.44 -1.82
C LYS A 47 0.83 12.79 -1.72
N VAL A 48 0.64 11.68 -2.41
CA VAL A 48 -0.64 10.96 -2.39
C VAL A 48 -0.92 10.44 -0.97
N LEU A 49 0.09 9.89 -0.32
CA LEU A 49 -0.06 9.36 1.03
C LEU A 49 -0.40 10.46 2.05
N VAL A 50 0.23 11.62 1.93
CA VAL A 50 -0.07 12.75 2.79
C VAL A 50 -1.47 13.30 2.54
N GLN A 51 -1.85 13.45 1.27
CA GLN A 51 -3.17 13.98 0.92
C GLN A 51 -4.31 13.12 1.43
N ASN A 52 -4.07 11.84 1.62
CA ASN A 52 -5.07 10.89 2.09
C ASN A 52 -4.94 10.56 3.58
N GLY A 53 -4.11 11.31 4.30
CA GLY A 53 -4.01 11.16 5.73
C GLY A 53 -3.22 9.96 6.22
N PHE A 54 -2.51 9.27 5.34
CA PHE A 54 -1.69 8.12 5.72
C PHE A 54 -0.37 8.54 6.33
N LEU A 55 0.12 9.71 5.93
CA LEU A 55 1.36 10.29 6.42
C LEU A 55 1.12 11.76 6.75
N GLU A 56 1.99 12.30 7.57
CA GLU A 56 2.08 13.75 7.75
C GLU A 56 3.48 14.20 7.41
N GLY A 57 3.57 15.38 6.83
CA GLY A 57 4.83 15.96 6.41
C GLY A 57 5.12 17.23 7.16
N LEU A 58 6.41 17.51 7.36
CA LEU A 58 6.89 18.74 7.96
C LEU A 58 7.96 19.33 7.06
N ARG A 59 7.81 20.60 6.72
CA ARG A 59 8.79 21.29 5.89
C ARG A 59 9.92 21.88 6.73
N GLY A 60 11.06 22.08 6.10
CA GLY A 60 12.17 22.78 6.69
C GLY A 60 13.16 21.88 7.41
N LYS A 61 13.97 22.50 8.24
CA LYS A 61 15.02 21.81 8.99
C LYS A 61 14.38 20.84 9.99
N GLY A 62 14.86 19.61 9.99
CA GLY A 62 14.27 18.57 10.83
C GLY A 62 12.97 18.01 10.26
N GLY A 63 12.60 18.42 9.05
CA GLY A 63 11.38 17.96 8.40
C GLY A 63 11.51 16.63 7.72
N GLY A 64 10.42 16.21 7.12
CA GLY A 64 10.31 14.94 6.46
C GLY A 64 8.91 14.39 6.60
N TYR A 65 8.81 13.09 6.77
CA TYR A 65 7.52 12.40 6.81
C TYR A 65 7.46 11.42 7.98
N ARG A 66 6.27 11.20 8.49
CA ARG A 66 6.05 10.19 9.50
C ARG A 66 4.63 9.62 9.41
N LEU A 67 4.42 8.46 10.00
CA LEU A 67 3.11 7.82 10.03
C LEU A 67 2.14 8.62 10.91
N THR A 68 0.86 8.59 10.55
CA THR A 68 -0.20 9.21 11.36
C THR A 68 -0.85 8.22 12.32
N ARG A 69 -0.54 6.94 12.16
CA ARG A 69 -1.07 5.86 13.00
C ARG A 69 0.08 4.93 13.36
N THR A 70 -0.15 4.05 14.32
CA THR A 70 0.83 3.00 14.61
C THR A 70 0.83 1.98 13.47
N PRO A 71 1.98 1.31 13.21
CA PRO A 71 2.08 0.39 12.07
C PRO A 71 1.02 -0.72 12.02
N ASP A 72 0.55 -1.18 13.18
CA ASP A 72 -0.49 -2.21 13.24
C ASP A 72 -1.87 -1.72 12.80
N GLN A 73 -2.03 -0.41 12.62
CA GLN A 73 -3.29 0.19 12.20
C GLN A 73 -3.37 0.45 10.70
N TYR A 74 -2.37 0.05 9.94
CA TYR A 74 -2.41 0.11 8.48
C TYR A 74 -2.45 -1.30 7.92
N THR A 75 -3.35 -1.53 6.96
CA THR A 75 -3.36 -2.80 6.25
C THR A 75 -2.76 -2.62 4.86
N VAL A 76 -2.22 -3.70 4.33
CA VAL A 76 -1.71 -3.72 2.95
C VAL A 76 -2.84 -3.37 1.99
N ALA A 77 -4.06 -3.85 2.27
CA ALA A 77 -5.23 -3.55 1.44
C ALA A 77 -5.48 -2.04 1.32
N GLU A 78 -5.44 -1.30 2.42
CA GLU A 78 -5.66 0.15 2.39
C GLU A 78 -4.64 0.87 1.52
N ILE A 79 -3.37 0.49 1.68
CA ILE A 79 -2.28 1.14 0.95
C ILE A 79 -2.39 0.87 -0.54
N LEU A 80 -2.63 -0.39 -0.90
CA LEU A 80 -2.76 -0.75 -2.30
C LEU A 80 -4.02 -0.15 -2.95
N LEU A 81 -5.13 -0.11 -2.22
CA LEU A 81 -6.34 0.52 -2.73
C LEU A 81 -6.12 1.99 -3.03
N LEU A 82 -5.35 2.68 -2.19
CA LEU A 82 -5.05 4.08 -2.40
C LEU A 82 -4.27 4.31 -3.68
N THR A 83 -3.28 3.47 -3.96
CA THR A 83 -2.41 3.65 -5.13
C THR A 83 -2.98 3.06 -6.41
N GLU A 84 -3.69 1.94 -6.31
CA GLU A 84 -4.23 1.23 -7.49
C GLU A 84 -5.66 1.63 -7.82
N GLY A 85 -6.39 2.20 -6.87
CA GLY A 85 -7.80 2.54 -7.04
C GLY A 85 -8.73 1.35 -6.87
N SER A 86 -8.29 0.17 -7.22
CA SER A 86 -9.06 -1.07 -7.08
C SER A 86 -8.13 -2.26 -7.05
N LEU A 87 -8.50 -3.28 -6.32
CA LEU A 87 -7.78 -4.56 -6.31
C LEU A 87 -8.54 -5.64 -7.07
N ALA A 88 -9.59 -5.27 -7.79
CA ALA A 88 -10.40 -6.23 -8.52
C ALA A 88 -9.59 -6.94 -9.61
N PRO A 89 -9.68 -8.26 -9.70
CA PRO A 89 -8.93 -9.01 -10.71
C PRO A 89 -9.47 -8.83 -12.13
N VAL A 90 -10.74 -8.43 -12.27
CA VAL A 90 -11.36 -8.19 -13.56
C VAL A 90 -12.18 -6.91 -13.50
N SER A 91 -12.35 -6.26 -14.64
CA SER A 91 -12.99 -4.95 -14.71
C SER A 91 -14.45 -4.92 -14.24
N CYS A 92 -15.18 -6.00 -14.44
CA CYS A 92 -16.59 -6.06 -14.03
C CYS A 92 -16.80 -6.08 -12.52
N LEU A 93 -15.76 -6.33 -11.75
CA LEU A 93 -15.80 -6.32 -10.27
C LEU A 93 -15.26 -5.01 -9.67
N VAL A 94 -14.82 -4.09 -10.49
CA VAL A 94 -14.38 -2.78 -10.00
C VAL A 94 -15.58 -2.05 -9.43
N PRO A 95 -15.51 -1.53 -8.19
CA PRO A 95 -16.62 -0.77 -7.62
C PRO A 95 -17.05 0.38 -8.52
N GLY A 96 -18.36 0.48 -8.77
CA GLY A 96 -18.91 1.52 -9.65
C GLY A 96 -18.85 1.20 -11.13
N ALA A 97 -18.32 0.05 -11.51
CA ALA A 97 -18.28 -0.37 -12.91
C ALA A 97 -19.70 -0.58 -13.45
N PRO A 98 -19.93 -0.30 -14.75
CA PRO A 98 -21.22 -0.60 -15.35
C PRO A 98 -21.53 -2.09 -15.26
N ALA A 99 -22.82 -2.42 -15.13
CA ALA A 99 -23.24 -3.81 -15.11
C ALA A 99 -22.83 -4.49 -16.41
N CYS A 100 -22.23 -5.66 -16.29
CA CYS A 100 -21.84 -6.46 -17.45
C CYS A 100 -23.10 -7.12 -18.04
N GLU A 101 -23.30 -6.95 -19.34
CA GLU A 101 -24.46 -7.53 -20.04
C GLU A 101 -24.47 -9.07 -19.98
N ARG A 102 -23.29 -9.66 -19.84
CA ARG A 102 -23.14 -11.12 -19.79
C ARG A 102 -23.33 -11.69 -18.39
N MET A 103 -23.44 -10.83 -17.38
CA MET A 103 -23.47 -11.29 -15.99
C MET A 103 -24.49 -12.42 -15.74
N PRO A 104 -25.75 -12.34 -16.22
CA PRO A 104 -26.72 -13.39 -15.95
C PRO A 104 -26.31 -14.78 -16.45
N ASN A 105 -25.46 -14.82 -17.49
CA ASN A 105 -25.01 -16.06 -18.11
C ASN A 105 -23.51 -16.28 -18.01
N CYS A 106 -22.82 -15.48 -17.18
CA CYS A 106 -21.39 -15.56 -17.07
C CYS A 106 -20.96 -16.79 -16.26
N ARG A 107 -20.31 -17.73 -16.93
CA ARG A 107 -19.87 -18.96 -16.30
C ARG A 107 -18.69 -18.78 -15.34
N THR A 108 -17.96 -17.68 -15.44
CA THR A 108 -16.78 -17.42 -14.63
C THR A 108 -16.99 -16.38 -13.54
N TYR A 109 -18.18 -15.79 -13.46
CA TYR A 109 -18.44 -14.71 -12.49
C TYR A 109 -18.18 -15.15 -11.04
N THR A 110 -18.72 -16.29 -10.65
CA THR A 110 -18.55 -16.79 -9.28
C THR A 110 -17.10 -17.01 -8.93
N MET A 111 -16.33 -17.54 -9.89
CA MET A 111 -14.89 -17.75 -9.71
C MET A 111 -14.17 -16.40 -9.49
N TRP A 112 -14.43 -15.42 -10.35
CA TRP A 112 -13.79 -14.10 -10.22
C TRP A 112 -14.20 -13.40 -8.94
N LYS A 113 -15.47 -13.51 -8.56
CA LYS A 113 -15.96 -12.94 -7.31
C LYS A 113 -15.26 -13.55 -6.11
N SER A 114 -15.10 -14.87 -6.12
CA SER A 114 -14.40 -15.59 -5.06
C SER A 114 -12.95 -15.14 -4.97
N LEU A 115 -12.26 -15.01 -6.10
CA LEU A 115 -10.88 -14.52 -6.12
C LEU A 115 -10.80 -13.10 -5.60
N ASN A 116 -11.74 -12.25 -6.00
CA ASN A 116 -11.80 -10.86 -5.52
C ASN A 116 -11.90 -10.82 -4.00
N ASP A 117 -12.76 -11.65 -3.43
CA ASP A 117 -12.94 -11.72 -1.98
C ASP A 117 -11.68 -12.25 -1.29
N MET A 118 -11.01 -13.22 -1.89
CA MET A 118 -9.75 -13.77 -1.37
C MET A 118 -8.64 -12.71 -1.34
N ILE A 119 -8.53 -11.92 -2.39
CA ILE A 119 -7.54 -10.85 -2.47
C ILE A 119 -7.78 -9.83 -1.37
N ALA A 120 -9.02 -9.37 -1.23
CA ALA A 120 -9.39 -8.40 -0.21
C ALA A 120 -9.12 -8.93 1.20
N ASP A 121 -9.48 -10.17 1.44
CA ASP A 121 -9.29 -10.82 2.73
C ASP A 121 -7.81 -11.00 3.05
N TYR A 122 -7.04 -11.47 2.08
CA TYR A 122 -5.61 -11.70 2.27
C TYR A 122 -4.88 -10.41 2.62
N PHE A 123 -5.02 -9.38 1.79
CA PHE A 123 -4.36 -8.10 2.04
C PHE A 123 -4.92 -7.34 3.24
N GLY A 124 -6.18 -7.61 3.59
CA GLY A 124 -6.80 -6.98 4.75
C GLY A 124 -6.31 -7.52 6.08
N LYS A 125 -5.64 -8.66 6.07
CA LYS A 125 -5.09 -9.29 7.29
C LYS A 125 -3.64 -8.94 7.55
N ILE A 126 -2.94 -8.40 6.58
CA ILE A 126 -1.52 -8.08 6.70
C ILE A 126 -1.39 -6.61 7.05
N THR A 127 -0.69 -6.31 8.14
CA THR A 127 -0.46 -4.94 8.58
C THR A 127 0.97 -4.51 8.28
N LEU A 128 1.23 -3.22 8.37
CA LEU A 128 2.61 -2.72 8.27
C LEU A 128 3.47 -3.29 9.39
N ALA A 129 2.91 -3.45 10.57
CA ALA A 129 3.64 -4.04 11.70
C ALA A 129 4.11 -5.45 11.37
N ASP A 130 3.28 -6.22 10.66
CA ASP A 130 3.67 -7.57 10.24
C ASP A 130 4.87 -7.55 9.30
N LEU A 131 4.90 -6.62 8.37
CA LEU A 131 5.94 -6.53 7.35
C LEU A 131 7.20 -5.82 7.85
N ALA A 132 7.04 -4.87 8.75
CA ALA A 132 8.12 -4.10 9.32
C ALA A 132 8.76 -4.76 10.53
N ALA A 133 8.28 -5.93 10.95
CA ALA A 133 8.83 -6.62 12.09
C ALA A 133 10.32 -6.90 11.86
N PRO A 134 11.22 -6.22 12.60
CA PRO A 134 12.65 -6.36 12.33
C PRO A 134 13.16 -7.72 12.79
N ASP A 135 14.17 -8.18 12.12
CA ASP A 135 14.95 -9.34 12.55
C ASP A 135 14.19 -10.58 12.91
N GLN A 136 13.05 -10.75 12.29
CA GLN A 136 12.37 -12.02 12.44
C GLN A 136 13.16 -13.05 11.66
N ALA A 137 14.12 -13.63 12.32
CA ALA A 137 14.87 -14.73 11.73
C ALA A 137 13.84 -15.77 11.29
N GLY A 138 13.84 -16.07 10.01
CA GLY A 138 12.85 -16.98 9.49
C GLY A 138 11.48 -16.30 9.34
N ASN A 139 11.51 -15.06 8.97
CA ASN A 139 10.30 -14.33 8.64
C ASN A 139 9.45 -15.17 7.72
N ASP A 140 8.26 -15.52 8.20
CA ASP A 140 7.38 -16.46 7.51
C ASP A 140 6.61 -15.85 6.37
N TYR A 141 6.77 -14.58 6.10
CA TYR A 141 6.15 -13.98 4.93
C TYR A 141 6.95 -14.32 3.71
N ILE A 142 6.94 -15.55 3.40
CA ILE A 142 7.50 -16.05 2.17
C ILE A 142 6.40 -15.97 1.15
N ILE A 143 6.56 -15.09 0.26
CA ILE A 143 5.54 -14.90 -0.73
C ILE A 143 6.05 -15.30 -2.08
#